data_d177a8a0cfaf15fee0b1c1a699590a18
#
_entry.id   d177a8a0cfaf15fee0b1c1a699590a18
#
_cell.length_a   1.000
_cell.length_b   1.000
_cell.length_c   1.000
_cell.angle_alpha   90.00
_cell.angle_beta   90.00
_cell.angle_gamma   90.00
#
_symmetry.space_group_name_H-M   'P 1'
#
loop_
_entity.id
_entity.type
_entity.pdbx_description
1 polymer ?
#
loop_
_entity_poly.entity_id
_entity_poly.type
_entity_poly.pdbx_seq_one_letter_code
_entity_poly.pdbx_strand_id
1 'polypeptide(L)'
;VSPMEIKILDADGVEQPFGSKGEICIKGENVMAGYWKNPKSTADTIVDGWLHTGDMGYMRDEEMLYVVGRFKSLLIAADGEKYSPEGIEENLVESSKYIDGAILHNSQDPYTIALITPNKDALKAYAKGLGLDPASNEAKVKMLELLQDEVNIYRKGGRLEGAFPERWLPAAVCVLPEPWTEQNHFLNSSMKVVRGRVEETYKAHMEYAYTPEGKNIVNDMNLASL
;
A
#
# COMPACT_ATOMS: atom_id res chain seq x y z
N VAL A 1 13.63 -32.55 9.34
CA VAL A 1 12.73 -31.61 8.67
C VAL A 1 12.59 -32.13 7.25
N SER A 2 11.38 -32.46 6.81
CA SER A 2 11.14 -32.88 5.43
C SER A 2 11.56 -31.76 4.48
N PRO A 3 12.22 -32.05 3.36
CA PRO A 3 12.63 -31.04 2.42
C PRO A 3 11.41 -30.29 1.87
N MET A 4 11.45 -28.97 1.91
CA MET A 4 10.50 -28.09 1.26
C MET A 4 11.07 -27.69 -0.09
N GLU A 5 10.27 -27.87 -1.14
CA GLU A 5 10.60 -27.41 -2.48
C GLU A 5 10.02 -26.02 -2.69
N ILE A 6 10.78 -25.14 -3.33
CA ILE A 6 10.37 -23.78 -3.68
C ILE A 6 10.60 -23.59 -5.18
N LYS A 7 9.65 -22.97 -5.86
CA LYS A 7 9.80 -22.48 -7.22
C LYS A 7 9.18 -21.09 -7.36
N ILE A 8 9.66 -20.34 -8.33
CA ILE A 8 9.14 -19.02 -8.69
C ILE A 8 8.45 -19.15 -10.04
N LEU A 9 7.17 -18.78 -10.10
CA LEU A 9 6.37 -18.84 -11.34
C LEU A 9 6.01 -17.44 -11.82
N ASP A 10 5.98 -17.23 -13.13
CA ASP A 10 5.39 -16.03 -13.73
C ASP A 10 3.85 -16.12 -13.78
N ALA A 11 3.22 -15.12 -14.41
CA ALA A 11 1.77 -15.05 -14.53
C ALA A 11 1.17 -16.17 -15.42
N ASP A 12 1.98 -16.78 -16.27
CA ASP A 12 1.60 -17.88 -17.17
C ASP A 12 1.89 -19.26 -16.56
N GLY A 13 2.42 -19.28 -15.30
CA GLY A 13 2.75 -20.50 -14.58
C GLY A 13 4.10 -21.13 -15.02
N VAL A 14 4.93 -20.37 -15.71
CA VAL A 14 6.26 -20.82 -16.14
C VAL A 14 7.29 -20.56 -15.06
N GLU A 15 8.09 -21.59 -14.75
CA GLU A 15 9.15 -21.49 -13.74
C GLU A 15 10.25 -20.52 -14.19
N GLN A 16 10.62 -19.62 -13.28
CA GLN A 16 11.55 -18.54 -13.53
C GLN A 16 12.96 -18.90 -13.08
N PRO A 17 13.99 -18.48 -13.83
CA PRO A 17 15.39 -18.68 -13.44
C PRO A 17 15.76 -17.80 -12.22
N PHE A 18 16.90 -18.16 -11.59
CA PHE A 18 17.45 -17.38 -10.48
C PHE A 18 17.58 -15.88 -10.82
N GLY A 19 17.18 -15.02 -9.88
CA GLY A 19 17.15 -13.57 -10.01
C GLY A 19 15.89 -13.00 -10.67
N SER A 20 15.07 -13.83 -11.32
CA SER A 20 13.79 -13.39 -11.91
C SER A 20 12.67 -13.44 -10.88
N LYS A 21 11.83 -12.38 -10.89
CA LYS A 21 10.69 -12.24 -9.97
C LYS A 21 9.47 -13.00 -10.48
N GLY A 22 8.72 -13.58 -9.55
CA GLY A 22 7.44 -14.24 -9.82
C GLY A 22 6.74 -14.63 -8.53
N GLU A 23 5.63 -15.38 -8.64
CA GLU A 23 4.93 -15.91 -7.48
C GLU A 23 5.76 -17.02 -6.82
N ILE A 24 5.88 -16.94 -5.49
CA ILE A 24 6.52 -17.97 -4.69
C ILE A 24 5.54 -19.13 -4.54
N CYS A 25 5.91 -20.30 -5.06
CA CYS A 25 5.17 -21.54 -4.87
C CYS A 25 5.98 -22.53 -4.04
N ILE A 26 5.32 -23.17 -3.08
CA ILE A 26 5.98 -24.12 -2.17
C ILE A 26 5.27 -25.47 -2.17
N LYS A 27 6.07 -26.53 -1.98
CA LYS A 27 5.60 -27.91 -1.87
C LYS A 27 6.36 -28.62 -0.76
N GLY A 28 5.67 -29.41 0.05
CA GLY A 28 6.26 -30.15 1.15
C GLY A 28 5.22 -30.64 2.15
N GLU A 29 5.64 -31.47 3.10
CA GLU A 29 4.77 -32.03 4.15
C GLU A 29 4.23 -30.98 5.11
N ASN A 30 4.82 -29.80 5.18
CA ASN A 30 4.40 -28.66 5.99
C ASN A 30 3.33 -27.78 5.32
N VAL A 31 3.00 -28.06 4.04
CA VAL A 31 1.90 -27.39 3.34
C VAL A 31 0.56 -27.88 3.89
N MET A 32 -0.37 -26.96 4.12
CA MET A 32 -1.71 -27.31 4.62
C MET A 32 -2.43 -28.29 3.70
N ALA A 33 -3.31 -29.12 4.26
CA ALA A 33 -4.18 -30.01 3.50
C ALA A 33 -5.26 -29.24 2.70
N GLY A 34 -5.60 -28.03 3.13
CA GLY A 34 -6.58 -27.15 2.48
C GLY A 34 -7.30 -26.24 3.45
N TYR A 35 -8.18 -25.39 2.93
CA TYR A 35 -9.06 -24.53 3.73
C TYR A 35 -10.27 -25.28 4.27
N TRP A 36 -10.55 -25.11 5.57
CA TRP A 36 -11.68 -25.78 6.22
C TRP A 36 -13.02 -25.42 5.56
N LYS A 37 -13.75 -26.43 5.12
CA LYS A 37 -15.05 -26.31 4.44
C LYS A 37 -15.05 -25.36 3.23
N ASN A 38 -13.90 -25.14 2.61
CA ASN A 38 -13.79 -24.31 1.42
C ASN A 38 -12.96 -25.00 0.32
N PRO A 39 -13.56 -26.01 -0.37
CA PRO A 39 -12.85 -26.77 -1.41
C PRO A 39 -12.48 -25.92 -2.61
N LYS A 40 -13.28 -24.89 -2.93
CA LYS A 40 -12.99 -23.97 -4.04
C LYS A 40 -11.69 -23.21 -3.78
N SER A 41 -11.59 -22.53 -2.64
CA SER A 41 -10.35 -21.80 -2.29
C SER A 41 -9.15 -22.75 -2.17
N THR A 42 -9.38 -24.00 -1.73
CA THR A 42 -8.32 -25.01 -1.68
C THR A 42 -7.80 -25.32 -3.07
N ALA A 43 -8.69 -25.60 -4.04
CA ALA A 43 -8.32 -25.90 -5.42
C ALA A 43 -7.66 -24.69 -6.12
N ASP A 44 -8.11 -23.48 -5.83
CA ASP A 44 -7.54 -22.25 -6.38
C ASP A 44 -6.13 -21.95 -5.81
N THR A 45 -5.82 -22.46 -4.60
CA THR A 45 -4.56 -22.15 -3.91
C THR A 45 -3.56 -23.30 -3.99
N ILE A 46 -4.02 -24.56 -4.04
CA ILE A 46 -3.13 -25.74 -4.16
C ILE A 46 -3.37 -26.36 -5.53
N VAL A 47 -2.42 -26.11 -6.43
CA VAL A 47 -2.49 -26.62 -7.82
C VAL A 47 -1.33 -27.60 -8.03
N ASP A 48 -1.64 -28.83 -8.45
CA ASP A 48 -0.68 -29.92 -8.68
C ASP A 48 0.25 -30.19 -7.49
N GLY A 49 -0.27 -30.00 -6.26
CA GLY A 49 0.46 -30.20 -5.02
C GLY A 49 1.38 -29.02 -4.63
N TRP A 50 1.34 -27.92 -5.38
CA TRP A 50 2.04 -26.68 -5.07
C TRP A 50 1.09 -25.67 -4.45
N LEU A 51 1.47 -25.14 -3.30
CA LEU A 51 0.79 -24.01 -2.68
C LEU A 51 1.23 -22.72 -3.37
N HIS A 52 0.31 -22.06 -4.03
CA HIS A 52 0.44 -20.70 -4.54
C HIS A 52 0.30 -19.74 -3.36
N THR A 53 1.41 -19.15 -2.90
CA THR A 53 1.40 -18.33 -1.67
C THR A 53 0.71 -16.97 -1.85
N GLY A 54 0.63 -16.50 -3.09
CA GLY A 54 0.22 -15.14 -3.43
C GLY A 54 1.28 -14.10 -3.07
N ASP A 55 2.46 -14.53 -2.59
CA ASP A 55 3.60 -13.65 -2.35
C ASP A 55 4.52 -13.66 -3.56
N MET A 56 5.09 -12.50 -3.90
CA MET A 56 6.08 -12.35 -4.95
C MET A 56 7.50 -12.35 -4.38
N GLY A 57 8.40 -13.03 -5.07
CA GLY A 57 9.80 -13.09 -4.70
C GLY A 57 10.69 -13.56 -5.84
N TYR A 58 11.93 -13.81 -5.51
CA TYR A 58 12.90 -14.43 -6.41
C TYR A 58 13.91 -15.25 -5.60
N MET A 59 14.43 -16.30 -6.22
CA MET A 59 15.56 -17.05 -5.70
C MET A 59 16.84 -16.42 -6.24
N ARG A 60 17.80 -16.06 -5.36
CA ARG A 60 19.13 -15.63 -5.80
C ARG A 60 19.98 -16.82 -6.23
N ASP A 61 19.84 -17.90 -5.47
CA ASP A 61 20.49 -19.20 -5.63
C ASP A 61 19.61 -20.27 -4.96
N GLU A 62 20.06 -21.51 -4.85
CA GLU A 62 19.26 -22.61 -4.28
C GLU A 62 18.91 -22.43 -2.79
N GLU A 63 19.60 -21.54 -2.07
CA GLU A 63 19.45 -21.40 -0.61
C GLU A 63 18.78 -20.10 -0.19
N MET A 64 18.70 -19.07 -1.06
CA MET A 64 18.30 -17.71 -0.67
C MET A 64 17.07 -17.22 -1.42
N LEU A 65 15.94 -17.24 -0.73
CA LEU A 65 14.68 -16.66 -1.18
C LEU A 65 14.55 -15.21 -0.70
N TYR A 66 14.21 -14.30 -1.61
CA TYR A 66 13.84 -12.92 -1.31
C TYR A 66 12.37 -12.72 -1.57
N VAL A 67 11.63 -12.30 -0.52
CA VAL A 67 10.22 -11.92 -0.62
C VAL A 67 10.13 -10.43 -0.95
N VAL A 68 9.37 -10.06 -1.97
CA VAL A 68 9.27 -8.70 -2.48
C VAL A 68 7.95 -8.03 -2.09
N GLY A 69 6.88 -8.82 -1.88
CA GLY A 69 5.57 -8.35 -1.50
C GLY A 69 4.46 -9.30 -1.94
N ARG A 70 3.21 -8.83 -1.94
CA ARG A 70 2.05 -9.62 -2.35
C ARG A 70 1.77 -9.47 -3.84
N PHE A 71 1.62 -10.59 -4.57
CA PHE A 71 1.35 -10.58 -6.01
C PHE A 71 0.09 -9.78 -6.37
N LYS A 72 -0.98 -9.92 -5.57
CA LYS A 72 -2.25 -9.20 -5.77
C LYS A 72 -2.25 -7.76 -5.28
N SER A 73 -1.22 -7.34 -4.54
CA SER A 73 -1.10 -5.98 -4.00
C SER A 73 -0.12 -5.13 -4.79
N LEU A 74 0.50 -5.68 -5.84
CA LEU A 74 1.43 -4.92 -6.67
C LEU A 74 0.72 -3.79 -7.37
N LEU A 75 1.34 -2.63 -7.33
CA LEU A 75 0.97 -1.51 -8.15
C LEU A 75 1.60 -1.65 -9.53
N ILE A 76 0.92 -1.13 -10.53
CA ILE A 76 1.39 -1.16 -11.92
C ILE A 76 1.54 0.28 -12.37
N ALA A 77 2.78 0.71 -12.61
CA ALA A 77 3.05 2.03 -13.14
C ALA A 77 2.58 2.17 -14.61
N ALA A 78 2.50 3.40 -15.12
CA ALA A 78 2.05 3.68 -16.49
C ALA A 78 2.90 2.99 -17.56
N ASP A 79 4.18 2.71 -17.29
CA ASP A 79 5.11 1.97 -18.16
C ASP A 79 5.03 0.44 -18.01
N GLY A 80 4.13 -0.05 -17.13
CA GLY A 80 3.94 -1.48 -16.84
C GLY A 80 4.87 -2.03 -15.75
N GLU A 81 5.76 -1.20 -15.16
CA GLU A 81 6.59 -1.65 -14.04
C GLU A 81 5.70 -2.06 -12.85
N LYS A 82 5.99 -3.23 -12.28
CA LYS A 82 5.30 -3.73 -11.09
C LYS A 82 6.17 -3.54 -9.86
N TYR A 83 5.60 -2.97 -8.79
CA TYR A 83 6.29 -2.74 -7.52
C TYR A 83 5.36 -2.93 -6.33
N SER A 84 5.95 -3.31 -5.16
CA SER A 84 5.20 -3.46 -3.93
C SER A 84 4.98 -2.10 -3.26
N PRO A 85 3.74 -1.76 -2.88
CA PRO A 85 3.46 -0.55 -2.12
C PRO A 85 3.80 -0.68 -0.63
N GLU A 86 3.84 -1.90 -0.09
CA GLU A 86 3.84 -2.20 1.35
C GLU A 86 4.96 -1.47 2.10
N GLY A 87 6.19 -1.52 1.59
CA GLY A 87 7.31 -0.84 2.24
C GLY A 87 7.15 0.68 2.32
N ILE A 88 6.56 1.31 1.31
CA ILE A 88 6.30 2.77 1.32
C ILE A 88 5.15 3.08 2.28
N GLU A 89 4.07 2.30 2.25
CA GLU A 89 2.89 2.47 3.10
C GLU A 89 3.25 2.35 4.58
N GLU A 90 3.99 1.32 4.96
CA GLU A 90 4.47 1.12 6.33
C GLU A 90 5.37 2.26 6.78
N ASN A 91 6.32 2.66 5.93
CA ASN A 91 7.23 3.76 6.26
C ASN A 91 6.51 5.11 6.39
N LEU A 92 5.47 5.39 5.61
CA LEU A 92 4.66 6.61 5.76
C LEU A 92 4.00 6.68 7.13
N VAL A 93 3.48 5.56 7.63
CA VAL A 93 2.85 5.48 8.95
C VAL A 93 3.89 5.53 10.08
N GLU A 94 4.96 4.75 9.97
CA GLU A 94 5.99 4.67 11.02
C GLU A 94 6.81 5.97 11.17
N SER A 95 7.02 6.69 10.07
CA SER A 95 7.84 7.89 10.07
C SER A 95 7.10 9.17 10.42
N SER A 96 5.77 9.14 10.51
CA SER A 96 4.94 10.32 10.77
C SER A 96 3.93 10.10 11.88
N LYS A 97 3.94 10.95 12.89
CA LYS A 97 2.89 10.98 13.92
C LYS A 97 1.56 11.58 13.45
N TYR A 98 1.50 12.08 12.23
CA TYR A 98 0.33 12.75 11.65
C TYR A 98 -0.45 11.86 10.68
N ILE A 99 0.06 10.65 10.39
CA ILE A 99 -0.54 9.67 9.49
C ILE A 99 -0.79 8.38 10.26
N ASP A 100 -2.06 8.01 10.46
CA ASP A 100 -2.46 6.79 11.15
C ASP A 100 -2.57 5.58 10.20
N GLY A 101 -2.76 5.82 8.91
CA GLY A 101 -2.82 4.78 7.90
C GLY A 101 -2.55 5.32 6.51
N ALA A 102 -1.95 4.49 5.68
CA ALA A 102 -1.64 4.81 4.30
C ALA A 102 -1.82 3.60 3.40
N ILE A 103 -2.40 3.78 2.22
CA ILE A 103 -2.30 2.86 1.10
C ILE A 103 -1.95 3.64 -0.15
N LEU A 104 -1.20 3.00 -1.05
CA LEU A 104 -0.88 3.54 -2.36
C LEU A 104 -1.77 2.90 -3.41
N HIS A 105 -2.07 3.65 -4.45
CA HIS A 105 -2.78 3.15 -5.62
C HIS A 105 -2.10 3.58 -6.91
N ASN A 106 -1.96 2.63 -7.82
CA ASN A 106 -1.61 2.85 -9.22
C ASN A 106 -2.01 1.59 -10.02
N SER A 107 -2.84 1.75 -11.03
CA SER A 107 -3.28 0.67 -11.92
C SER A 107 -3.09 1.09 -13.39
N GLN A 108 -1.83 1.32 -13.79
CA GLN A 108 -1.45 1.93 -15.06
C GLN A 108 -1.93 3.39 -15.22
N ASP A 109 -2.15 4.05 -14.07
CA ASP A 109 -2.50 5.47 -14.00
C ASP A 109 -1.26 6.35 -14.26
N PRO A 110 -1.44 7.65 -14.58
CA PRO A 110 -0.32 8.55 -14.89
C PRO A 110 0.72 8.67 -13.78
N TYR A 111 0.33 8.45 -12.53
CA TYR A 111 1.20 8.47 -11.35
C TYR A 111 0.56 7.75 -10.17
N THR A 112 1.39 7.38 -9.20
CA THR A 112 0.93 6.82 -7.93
C THR A 112 0.25 7.88 -7.09
N ILE A 113 -0.85 7.52 -6.42
CA ILE A 113 -1.52 8.35 -5.43
C ILE A 113 -1.45 7.67 -4.06
N ALA A 114 -1.50 8.46 -2.98
CA ALA A 114 -1.64 7.97 -1.61
C ALA A 114 -3.04 8.29 -1.08
N LEU A 115 -3.69 7.31 -0.47
CA LEU A 115 -4.88 7.51 0.36
C LEU A 115 -4.40 7.41 1.80
N ILE A 116 -4.57 8.46 2.58
CA ILE A 116 -4.10 8.51 3.97
C ILE A 116 -5.23 8.81 4.95
N THR A 117 -5.18 8.15 6.10
CA THR A 117 -6.00 8.53 7.25
C THR A 117 -5.16 9.39 8.19
N PRO A 118 -5.51 10.68 8.38
CA PRO A 118 -4.73 11.57 9.20
C PRO A 118 -5.00 11.34 10.69
N ASN A 119 -3.97 11.51 11.52
CA ASN A 119 -4.13 11.64 12.96
C ASN A 119 -4.69 13.03 13.29
N LYS A 120 -6.01 13.13 13.38
CA LYS A 120 -6.72 14.41 13.56
C LYS A 120 -6.36 15.10 14.87
N ASP A 121 -6.05 14.35 15.93
CA ASP A 121 -5.69 14.95 17.21
C ASP A 121 -4.27 15.56 17.17
N ALA A 122 -3.33 14.88 16.53
CA ALA A 122 -1.99 15.40 16.31
C ALA A 122 -2.01 16.66 15.40
N LEU A 123 -2.85 16.66 14.36
CA LEU A 123 -3.02 17.82 13.47
C LEU A 123 -3.65 19.01 14.19
N LYS A 124 -4.69 18.78 15.02
CA LYS A 124 -5.28 19.83 15.86
C LYS A 124 -4.28 20.42 16.85
N ALA A 125 -3.44 19.56 17.46
CA ALA A 125 -2.38 20.02 18.35
C ALA A 125 -1.34 20.86 17.58
N TYR A 126 -0.97 20.47 16.37
CA TYR A 126 -0.10 21.26 15.50
C TYR A 126 -0.67 22.65 15.19
N ALA A 127 -1.95 22.73 14.77
CA ALA A 127 -2.61 24.02 14.49
C ALA A 127 -2.64 24.94 15.72
N LYS A 128 -2.98 24.38 16.89
CA LYS A 128 -2.93 25.12 18.15
C LYS A 128 -1.52 25.62 18.48
N GLY A 129 -0.48 24.83 18.18
CA GLY A 129 0.91 25.23 18.33
C GLY A 129 1.30 26.42 17.44
N LEU A 130 0.62 26.61 16.31
CA LEU A 130 0.74 27.79 15.45
C LEU A 130 -0.13 28.97 15.88
N GLY A 131 -0.91 28.84 16.97
CA GLY A 131 -1.85 29.86 17.43
C GLY A 131 -3.14 29.94 16.60
N LEU A 132 -3.45 28.92 15.77
CA LEU A 132 -4.61 28.88 14.91
C LEU A 132 -5.76 28.11 15.57
N ASP A 133 -7.00 28.51 15.27
CA ASP A 133 -8.16 27.71 15.56
C ASP A 133 -8.17 26.48 14.61
N PRO A 134 -8.13 25.24 15.14
CA PRO A 134 -8.11 24.04 14.32
C PRO A 134 -9.29 23.89 13.35
N ALA A 135 -10.42 24.55 13.62
CA ALA A 135 -11.60 24.53 12.75
C ALA A 135 -11.52 25.57 11.61
N SER A 136 -10.60 26.51 11.69
CA SER A 136 -10.43 27.54 10.65
C SER A 136 -9.91 26.96 9.34
N ASN A 137 -10.28 27.58 8.23
CA ASN A 137 -9.77 27.18 6.91
C ASN A 137 -8.24 27.36 6.81
N GLU A 138 -7.70 28.40 7.45
CA GLU A 138 -6.25 28.62 7.52
C GLU A 138 -5.52 27.46 8.21
N ALA A 139 -6.06 26.98 9.35
CA ALA A 139 -5.50 25.84 10.06
C ALA A 139 -5.56 24.56 9.21
N LYS A 140 -6.68 24.30 8.53
CA LYS A 140 -6.83 23.14 7.65
C LYS A 140 -5.81 23.18 6.49
N VAL A 141 -5.59 24.33 5.86
CA VAL A 141 -4.56 24.50 4.84
C VAL A 141 -3.17 24.14 5.42
N LYS A 142 -2.82 24.66 6.61
CA LYS A 142 -1.53 24.34 7.26
C LYS A 142 -1.39 22.86 7.62
N MET A 143 -2.48 22.20 8.04
CA MET A 143 -2.49 20.75 8.27
C MET A 143 -2.26 19.96 6.99
N LEU A 144 -2.86 20.36 5.86
CA LEU A 144 -2.65 19.71 4.56
C LEU A 144 -1.23 19.93 4.05
N GLU A 145 -0.68 21.12 4.16
CA GLU A 145 0.72 21.41 3.82
C GLU A 145 1.67 20.53 4.63
N LEU A 146 1.45 20.37 5.93
CA LEU A 146 2.21 19.47 6.78
C LEU A 146 2.12 18.02 6.32
N LEU A 147 0.92 17.52 6.00
CA LEU A 147 0.74 16.17 5.50
C LEU A 147 1.48 15.95 4.17
N GLN A 148 1.50 16.96 3.28
CA GLN A 148 2.28 16.90 2.05
C GLN A 148 3.78 16.81 2.35
N ASP A 149 4.27 17.58 3.31
CA ASP A 149 5.67 17.55 3.72
C ASP A 149 6.04 16.18 4.29
N GLU A 150 5.17 15.57 5.12
CA GLU A 150 5.37 14.22 5.66
C GLU A 150 5.40 13.14 4.57
N VAL A 151 4.60 13.26 3.53
CA VAL A 151 4.64 12.35 2.37
C VAL A 151 5.91 12.58 1.52
N ASN A 152 6.36 13.82 1.43
CA ASN A 152 7.51 14.20 0.60
C ASN A 152 8.88 13.93 1.25
N ILE A 153 8.95 13.44 2.50
CA ILE A 153 10.23 13.16 3.18
C ILE A 153 11.14 12.19 2.43
N TYR A 154 10.60 11.37 1.53
CA TYR A 154 11.33 10.40 0.68
C TYR A 154 11.81 11.00 -0.64
N ARG A 155 11.33 12.19 -1.01
CA ARG A 155 11.72 12.88 -2.23
C ARG A 155 13.03 13.62 -2.05
N LYS A 156 13.58 14.10 -3.17
CA LYS A 156 14.82 14.88 -3.18
C LYS A 156 14.76 16.06 -2.18
N GLY A 157 15.75 16.14 -1.30
CA GLY A 157 15.83 17.13 -0.22
C GLY A 157 15.10 16.72 1.07
N GLY A 158 14.34 15.63 1.07
CA GLY A 158 13.69 15.09 2.27
C GLY A 158 14.64 14.28 3.15
N ARG A 159 14.28 14.11 4.42
CA ARG A 159 15.13 13.41 5.43
C ARG A 159 15.35 11.91 5.15
N LEU A 160 14.54 11.29 4.32
CA LEU A 160 14.61 9.89 3.91
C LEU A 160 14.79 9.75 2.38
N GLU A 161 15.41 10.76 1.75
CA GLU A 161 15.73 10.73 0.31
C GLU A 161 16.48 9.45 -0.05
N GLY A 162 16.06 8.81 -1.14
CA GLY A 162 16.71 7.61 -1.68
C GLY A 162 16.28 6.28 -1.02
N ALA A 163 15.39 6.29 0.00
CA ALA A 163 14.85 5.07 0.58
C ALA A 163 14.01 4.27 -0.43
N PHE A 164 13.36 4.95 -1.36
CA PHE A 164 12.56 4.35 -2.42
C PHE A 164 12.84 5.02 -3.77
N PRO A 165 12.67 4.32 -4.90
CA PRO A 165 12.70 4.93 -6.23
C PRO A 165 11.67 6.06 -6.34
N GLU A 166 12.10 7.23 -6.79
CA GLU A 166 11.25 8.43 -6.82
C GLU A 166 9.96 8.24 -7.64
N ARG A 167 10.02 7.43 -8.72
CA ARG A 167 8.87 7.12 -9.58
C ARG A 167 7.78 6.29 -8.91
N TRP A 168 8.09 5.63 -7.77
CA TRP A 168 7.10 4.86 -6.98
C TRP A 168 6.38 5.72 -5.94
N LEU A 169 6.97 6.89 -5.61
CA LEU A 169 6.43 7.79 -4.60
C LEU A 169 5.15 8.46 -5.08
N PRO A 170 4.15 8.64 -4.21
CA PRO A 170 2.87 9.22 -4.59
C PRO A 170 3.03 10.67 -5.02
N ALA A 171 2.44 11.05 -6.16
CA ALA A 171 2.45 12.40 -6.71
C ALA A 171 1.23 13.22 -6.30
N ALA A 172 0.19 12.57 -5.76
CA ALA A 172 -0.99 13.22 -5.18
C ALA A 172 -1.43 12.48 -3.93
N VAL A 173 -2.12 13.18 -3.03
CA VAL A 173 -2.56 12.66 -1.74
C VAL A 173 -4.05 12.89 -1.56
N CYS A 174 -4.78 11.82 -1.29
CA CYS A 174 -6.16 11.83 -0.85
C CYS A 174 -6.20 11.73 0.68
N VAL A 175 -6.67 12.76 1.36
CA VAL A 175 -6.88 12.75 2.80
C VAL A 175 -8.28 12.24 3.08
N LEU A 176 -8.37 11.12 3.83
CA LEU A 176 -9.65 10.46 4.07
C LEU A 176 -10.32 10.97 5.36
N PRO A 177 -11.66 11.10 5.37
CA PRO A 177 -12.38 11.69 6.51
C PRO A 177 -12.45 10.77 7.73
N GLU A 178 -12.37 9.45 7.54
CA GLU A 178 -12.59 8.45 8.58
C GLU A 178 -11.35 7.59 8.82
N PRO A 179 -11.06 7.25 10.10
CA PRO A 179 -10.05 6.26 10.42
C PRO A 179 -10.49 4.87 9.96
N TRP A 180 -9.52 3.99 9.67
CA TRP A 180 -9.82 2.59 9.36
C TRP A 180 -10.01 1.78 10.64
N THR A 181 -11.13 1.07 10.72
CA THR A 181 -11.53 0.25 11.87
C THR A 181 -12.15 -1.08 11.41
N GLU A 182 -12.29 -2.04 12.32
CA GLU A 182 -13.07 -3.26 12.05
C GLU A 182 -14.56 -2.96 11.88
N GLN A 183 -15.09 -1.96 12.60
CA GLN A 183 -16.51 -1.59 12.60
C GLN A 183 -16.96 -1.05 11.24
N ASN A 184 -16.12 -0.28 10.56
CA ASN A 184 -16.40 0.20 9.20
C ASN A 184 -15.87 -0.74 8.11
N HIS A 185 -15.33 -1.91 8.51
CA HIS A 185 -14.81 -2.95 7.62
C HIS A 185 -13.64 -2.54 6.73
N PHE A 186 -12.93 -1.45 7.07
CA PHE A 186 -11.67 -1.10 6.42
C PHE A 186 -10.50 -1.90 6.99
N LEU A 187 -10.64 -2.45 8.20
CA LEU A 187 -9.73 -3.45 8.73
C LEU A 187 -10.45 -4.81 8.85
N ASN A 188 -9.71 -5.88 8.61
CA ASN A 188 -10.20 -7.22 8.91
C ASN A 188 -9.93 -7.60 10.37
N SER A 189 -10.37 -8.79 10.79
CA SER A 189 -10.18 -9.32 12.16
C SER A 189 -8.71 -9.48 12.58
N SER A 190 -7.78 -9.42 11.63
CA SER A 190 -6.32 -9.42 11.89
C SER A 190 -5.73 -8.02 11.85
N MET A 191 -6.56 -6.97 11.91
CA MET A 191 -6.16 -5.55 11.85
C MET A 191 -5.44 -5.15 10.55
N LYS A 192 -5.58 -5.92 9.48
CA LYS A 192 -5.01 -5.60 8.16
C LYS A 192 -6.01 -4.84 7.32
N VAL A 193 -5.52 -3.84 6.58
CA VAL A 193 -6.34 -3.01 5.69
C VAL A 193 -6.95 -3.87 4.57
N VAL A 194 -8.27 -3.75 4.41
CA VAL A 194 -9.03 -4.35 3.31
C VAL A 194 -8.98 -3.39 2.13
N ARG A 195 -7.86 -3.41 1.39
CA ARG A 195 -7.54 -2.46 0.29
C ARG A 195 -8.72 -2.24 -0.66
N GLY A 196 -9.28 -3.33 -1.21
CA GLY A 196 -10.40 -3.21 -2.16
C GLY A 196 -11.62 -2.49 -1.59
N ARG A 197 -11.87 -2.62 -0.27
CA ARG A 197 -12.96 -1.89 0.39
C ARG A 197 -12.68 -0.39 0.48
N VAL A 198 -11.44 -0.01 0.78
CA VAL A 198 -11.02 1.40 0.82
C VAL A 198 -11.13 2.01 -0.58
N GLU A 199 -10.58 1.33 -1.59
CA GLU A 199 -10.61 1.80 -2.99
C GLU A 199 -12.04 1.94 -3.52
N GLU A 200 -12.92 0.96 -3.26
CA GLU A 200 -14.33 1.02 -3.66
C GLU A 200 -15.05 2.22 -3.00
N THR A 201 -14.85 2.41 -1.68
CA THR A 201 -15.51 3.46 -0.92
C THR A 201 -15.04 4.86 -1.34
N TYR A 202 -13.73 5.01 -1.58
CA TYR A 202 -13.11 6.30 -1.89
C TYR A 202 -12.77 6.47 -3.37
N LYS A 203 -13.46 5.74 -4.26
CA LYS A 203 -13.25 5.81 -5.70
C LYS A 203 -13.32 7.25 -6.23
N ALA A 204 -14.29 8.05 -5.78
CA ALA A 204 -14.42 9.46 -6.20
C ALA A 204 -13.22 10.32 -5.77
N HIS A 205 -12.62 10.05 -4.59
CA HIS A 205 -11.40 10.74 -4.14
C HIS A 205 -10.21 10.37 -5.03
N MET A 206 -10.11 9.10 -5.40
CA MET A 206 -9.04 8.60 -6.27
C MET A 206 -9.14 9.21 -7.68
N GLU A 207 -10.34 9.20 -8.28
CA GLU A 207 -10.59 9.81 -9.58
C GLU A 207 -10.27 11.32 -9.57
N TYR A 208 -10.66 12.02 -8.50
CA TYR A 208 -10.36 13.44 -8.33
C TYR A 208 -8.85 13.71 -8.20
N ALA A 209 -8.10 12.85 -7.53
CA ALA A 209 -6.65 13.01 -7.37
C ALA A 209 -5.88 12.98 -8.70
N TYR A 210 -6.46 12.41 -9.75
CA TYR A 210 -5.88 12.43 -11.11
C TYR A 210 -6.25 13.67 -11.92
N THR A 211 -7.04 14.60 -11.36
CA THR A 211 -7.30 15.90 -11.98
C THR A 211 -6.20 16.93 -11.62
N PRO A 212 -6.01 17.99 -12.41
CA PRO A 212 -5.07 19.05 -12.07
C PRO A 212 -5.32 19.68 -10.69
N GLU A 213 -6.59 19.87 -10.32
CA GLU A 213 -7.02 20.43 -9.03
C GLU A 213 -6.76 19.46 -7.90
N GLY A 214 -7.13 18.17 -8.08
CA GLY A 214 -6.96 17.11 -7.10
C GLY A 214 -5.51 16.72 -6.83
N LYS A 215 -4.61 17.02 -7.76
CA LYS A 215 -3.17 16.81 -7.58
C LYS A 215 -2.56 17.70 -6.50
N ASN A 216 -3.14 18.90 -6.27
CA ASN A 216 -2.76 19.74 -5.15
C ASN A 216 -3.40 19.18 -3.89
N ILE A 217 -2.62 19.00 -2.81
CA ILE A 217 -3.17 18.51 -1.54
C ILE A 217 -4.17 19.50 -0.93
N VAL A 218 -3.98 20.81 -1.14
CA VAL A 218 -4.93 21.85 -0.73
C VAL A 218 -6.02 21.94 -1.78
N ASN A 219 -7.04 21.11 -1.64
CA ASN A 219 -8.22 21.05 -2.49
C ASN A 219 -9.49 20.85 -1.64
N ASP A 220 -10.65 21.06 -2.23
CA ASP A 220 -11.92 21.04 -1.52
C ASP A 220 -12.24 19.69 -0.86
N MET A 221 -11.90 18.56 -1.51
CA MET A 221 -12.14 17.23 -0.94
C MET A 221 -11.27 16.99 0.31
N ASN A 222 -9.99 17.32 0.25
CA ASN A 222 -9.08 17.16 1.37
C ASN A 222 -9.42 18.14 2.51
N LEU A 223 -9.81 19.39 2.20
CA LEU A 223 -10.28 20.37 3.20
C LEU A 223 -11.55 19.89 3.92
N ALA A 224 -12.46 19.22 3.20
CA ALA A 224 -13.67 18.66 3.78
C ALA A 224 -13.40 17.45 4.68
N SER A 225 -12.27 16.76 4.52
CA SER A 225 -11.87 15.59 5.30
C SER A 225 -11.27 15.94 6.67
N LEU A 226 -10.82 17.17 6.87
CA LEU A 226 -10.29 17.72 8.11
C LEU A 226 -11.35 18.53 8.87
#